data_5b0ab81489b635de64e51f6b27c80614
#
_entry.id   5b0ab81489b635de64e51f6b27c80614
#
_cell.length_a   1.000
_cell.length_b   1.000
_cell.length_c   1.000
_cell.angle_alpha   90.00
_cell.angle_beta   90.00
_cell.angle_gamma   90.00
#
_symmetry.space_group_name_H-M   'P 1'
#
loop_
_entity.id
_entity.type
_entity.pdbx_description
1 polymer ?
#
loop_
_entity_poly.entity_id
_entity_poly.type
_entity_poly.pdbx_seq_one_letter_code
_entity_poly.pdbx_strand_id
1 'polypeptide(L)'
;MEIAATAIDKVLTDLGAQPDPRWKTLAADKQRKQIQTELNSSAPKDGMMRVMTRMQFQEAPDLGEIDWESELATFEQIEYPQYYLQPFHSVLGGWLSEIAAVGNRVAMEAVLENAHERKSLGVREEIAQLFPEDARQILDWGAGIGDDAAAIARCLPKATVTAWEASPFMIVVGRRYHKEIPNLRWKHGLVEKTELPDNSVDAINMTYLLHECPDEVKQIILAECWRILSPGGLLVVTDSLPGDLYSYRGFFEPYKEQWLKINPDQLLTEAGFIKLKAYQFAYSTWTRVGVKPE
;
A
#
# COMPACT_ATOMS: atom_id res chain seq x y z
N MET A 1 -9.01 10.15 -20.81
CA MET A 1 -8.95 10.69 -19.44
C MET A 1 -10.36 10.94 -18.85
N GLU A 2 -11.27 11.60 -19.56
CA GLU A 2 -12.66 11.83 -19.08
C GLU A 2 -13.47 10.54 -18.84
N ILE A 3 -13.24 9.49 -19.64
CA ILE A 3 -14.01 8.23 -19.53
C ILE A 3 -13.68 7.48 -18.22
N ALA A 4 -12.44 7.57 -17.73
CA ALA A 4 -12.05 6.93 -16.48
C ALA A 4 -12.68 7.63 -15.25
N ALA A 5 -12.66 8.96 -15.21
CA ALA A 5 -13.28 9.74 -14.13
C ALA A 5 -14.79 9.45 -14.02
N THR A 6 -15.50 9.45 -15.15
CA THR A 6 -16.96 9.17 -15.18
C THR A 6 -17.32 7.74 -14.77
N ALA A 7 -16.47 6.77 -15.10
CA ALA A 7 -16.68 5.38 -14.70
C ALA A 7 -16.46 5.20 -13.19
N ILE A 8 -15.47 5.87 -12.63
CA ILE A 8 -15.17 5.83 -11.19
C ILE A 8 -16.29 6.53 -10.41
N ASP A 9 -16.65 7.74 -10.79
CA ASP A 9 -17.73 8.49 -10.15
C ASP A 9 -19.04 7.70 -10.18
N LYS A 10 -19.30 6.99 -11.28
CA LYS A 10 -20.46 6.11 -11.37
C LYS A 10 -20.37 4.92 -10.41
N VAL A 11 -19.25 4.22 -10.36
CA VAL A 11 -19.03 3.09 -9.42
C VAL A 11 -19.15 3.58 -7.98
N LEU A 12 -18.53 4.68 -7.65
CA LEU A 12 -18.59 5.27 -6.31
C LEU A 12 -20.03 5.73 -5.97
N THR A 13 -20.75 6.29 -6.92
CA THR A 13 -22.16 6.69 -6.76
C THR A 13 -23.06 5.49 -6.62
N ASP A 14 -22.91 4.47 -7.45
CA ASP A 14 -23.70 3.22 -7.41
C ASP A 14 -23.47 2.45 -6.10
N LEU A 15 -22.28 2.58 -5.50
CA LEU A 15 -21.93 2.03 -4.20
C LEU A 15 -22.28 2.95 -3.02
N GLY A 16 -22.86 4.13 -3.29
CA GLY A 16 -23.19 5.14 -2.28
C GLY A 16 -21.98 5.87 -1.72
N ALA A 17 -20.82 5.70 -2.34
CA ALA A 17 -19.61 6.42 -1.98
C ALA A 17 -19.60 7.81 -2.62
N GLN A 18 -19.09 8.78 -1.89
CA GLN A 18 -18.91 10.14 -2.42
C GLN A 18 -17.45 10.31 -2.85
N PRO A 19 -17.16 10.98 -3.98
CA PRO A 19 -15.80 11.21 -4.45
C PRO A 19 -15.05 12.29 -3.61
N ASP A 20 -15.29 12.33 -2.33
CA ASP A 20 -14.59 13.21 -1.39
C ASP A 20 -13.39 12.45 -0.81
N PRO A 21 -12.14 12.90 -1.04
CA PRO A 21 -10.96 12.25 -0.52
C PRO A 21 -10.92 12.13 1.02
N ARG A 22 -11.75 12.85 1.73
CA ARG A 22 -11.87 12.76 3.19
C ARG A 22 -12.98 11.83 3.67
N TRP A 23 -13.65 11.13 2.82
CA TRP A 23 -14.73 10.15 3.09
C TRP A 23 -15.36 10.32 4.48
N LYS A 24 -16.37 11.16 4.58
CA LYS A 24 -17.04 11.46 5.84
C LYS A 24 -17.67 10.21 6.44
N THR A 25 -17.70 10.12 7.75
CA THR A 25 -18.31 9.04 8.55
C THR A 25 -19.68 8.61 8.04
N LEU A 26 -20.48 9.55 7.51
CA LEU A 26 -21.80 9.26 6.93
C LEU A 26 -21.73 8.39 5.66
N ALA A 27 -20.71 8.56 4.82
CA ALA A 27 -20.50 7.69 3.66
C ALA A 27 -20.07 6.29 4.10
N ALA A 28 -19.21 6.20 5.09
CA ALA A 28 -18.79 4.94 5.69
C ALA A 28 -19.96 4.17 6.34
N ASP A 29 -20.86 4.85 7.04
CA ASP A 29 -22.06 4.22 7.60
C ASP A 29 -23.00 3.66 6.53
N LYS A 30 -23.16 4.37 5.40
CA LYS A 30 -23.91 3.84 4.25
C LYS A 30 -23.23 2.63 3.65
N GLN A 31 -21.91 2.66 3.50
CA GLN A 31 -21.12 1.54 3.00
C GLN A 31 -21.25 0.34 3.93
N ARG A 32 -21.09 0.52 5.24
CA ARG A 32 -21.28 -0.55 6.23
C ARG A 32 -22.65 -1.19 6.14
N LYS A 33 -23.72 -0.39 6.04
CA LYS A 33 -25.08 -0.91 5.89
C LYS A 33 -25.27 -1.70 4.58
N GLN A 34 -24.71 -1.21 3.49
CA GLN A 34 -24.77 -1.91 2.21
C GLN A 34 -24.01 -3.23 2.26
N ILE A 35 -22.79 -3.23 2.79
CA ILE A 35 -21.98 -4.42 2.97
C ILE A 35 -22.68 -5.41 3.91
N GLN A 36 -23.24 -4.96 5.03
CA GLN A 36 -24.00 -5.83 5.92
C GLN A 36 -25.20 -6.45 5.22
N THR A 37 -25.86 -5.70 4.35
CA THR A 37 -26.97 -6.21 3.53
C THR A 37 -26.48 -7.27 2.53
N GLU A 38 -25.34 -7.06 1.90
CA GLU A 38 -24.74 -8.02 0.97
C GLU A 38 -24.23 -9.28 1.67
N LEU A 39 -23.60 -9.13 2.84
CA LEU A 39 -23.18 -10.27 3.68
C LEU A 39 -24.36 -11.14 4.12
N ASN A 40 -25.50 -10.52 4.39
CA ASN A 40 -26.72 -11.23 4.81
C ASN A 40 -27.51 -11.78 3.60
N SER A 41 -27.19 -11.41 2.38
CA SER A 41 -27.85 -11.92 1.19
C SER A 41 -27.41 -13.34 0.86
N SER A 42 -28.37 -14.22 0.56
CA SER A 42 -28.11 -15.62 0.18
C SER A 42 -27.62 -15.79 -1.27
N ALA A 43 -27.50 -14.70 -2.03
CA ALA A 43 -27.12 -14.77 -3.43
C ALA A 43 -25.60 -14.97 -3.60
N PRO A 44 -25.15 -15.93 -4.43
CA PRO A 44 -23.75 -16.08 -4.77
C PRO A 44 -23.34 -14.99 -5.76
N LYS A 45 -22.87 -13.85 -5.24
CA LYS A 45 -22.16 -12.85 -6.03
C LYS A 45 -20.68 -12.98 -5.69
N ASP A 46 -19.84 -13.01 -6.69
CA ASP A 46 -18.38 -13.11 -6.66
C ASP A 46 -17.78 -13.55 -5.33
N GLY A 47 -17.54 -14.87 -5.20
CA GLY A 47 -17.19 -15.50 -3.92
C GLY A 47 -16.01 -14.87 -3.21
N MET A 48 -15.05 -14.33 -3.97
CA MET A 48 -13.84 -13.71 -3.40
C MET A 48 -14.16 -12.32 -2.78
N MET A 49 -14.97 -11.49 -3.42
CA MET A 49 -15.36 -10.19 -2.86
C MET A 49 -16.15 -10.36 -1.54
N ARG A 50 -17.00 -11.38 -1.45
CA ARG A 50 -17.66 -11.71 -0.17
C ARG A 50 -16.70 -12.17 0.91
N VAL A 51 -15.69 -12.98 0.55
CA VAL A 51 -14.68 -13.42 1.49
C VAL A 51 -13.88 -12.24 2.01
N MET A 52 -13.36 -11.38 1.12
CA MET A 52 -12.60 -10.19 1.50
C MET A 52 -13.41 -9.22 2.35
N THR A 53 -14.64 -8.93 1.94
CA THR A 53 -15.54 -8.05 2.70
C THR A 53 -15.85 -8.66 4.07
N ARG A 54 -16.09 -9.96 4.13
CA ARG A 54 -16.37 -10.66 5.39
C ARG A 54 -15.15 -10.62 6.32
N MET A 55 -13.95 -10.87 5.79
CA MET A 55 -12.71 -10.81 6.55
C MET A 55 -12.46 -9.40 7.09
N GLN A 56 -12.60 -8.37 6.26
CA GLN A 56 -12.43 -6.98 6.66
C GLN A 56 -13.39 -6.56 7.80
N PHE A 57 -14.62 -7.09 7.82
CA PHE A 57 -15.62 -6.66 8.80
C PHE A 57 -15.77 -7.56 10.03
N GLN A 58 -15.59 -8.86 9.88
CA GLN A 58 -15.84 -9.82 10.96
C GLN A 58 -14.57 -10.18 11.74
N GLU A 59 -13.42 -10.09 11.09
CA GLU A 59 -12.14 -10.51 11.66
C GLU A 59 -11.19 -9.33 11.93
N ALA A 60 -11.60 -8.10 11.57
CA ALA A 60 -10.81 -6.90 11.84
C ALA A 60 -10.51 -6.79 13.34
N PRO A 61 -9.25 -6.58 13.73
CA PRO A 61 -8.87 -6.47 15.13
C PRO A 61 -9.57 -5.27 15.78
N ASP A 62 -9.90 -5.42 17.05
CA ASP A 62 -10.47 -4.32 17.83
C ASP A 62 -9.42 -3.22 18.05
N LEU A 63 -9.59 -2.11 17.32
CA LEU A 63 -8.76 -0.91 17.42
C LEU A 63 -9.32 0.10 18.42
N GLY A 64 -10.42 -0.26 19.09
CA GLY A 64 -11.21 0.65 19.87
C GLY A 64 -12.02 1.60 18.98
N GLU A 65 -12.74 2.50 19.63
CA GLU A 65 -13.50 3.53 18.92
C GLU A 65 -12.56 4.54 18.26
N ILE A 66 -12.82 4.84 16.98
CA ILE A 66 -12.07 5.85 16.21
C ILE A 66 -13.03 6.98 15.86
N ASP A 67 -12.76 8.17 16.38
CA ASP A 67 -13.41 9.39 15.92
C ASP A 67 -12.75 9.85 14.61
N TRP A 68 -13.25 9.29 13.49
CA TRP A 68 -12.70 9.54 12.17
C TRP A 68 -12.75 11.02 11.78
N GLU A 69 -13.77 11.75 12.19
CA GLU A 69 -13.88 13.17 11.85
C GLU A 69 -12.74 13.97 12.49
N SER A 70 -12.52 13.80 13.79
CA SER A 70 -11.43 14.46 14.50
C SER A 70 -10.05 14.01 14.02
N GLU A 71 -9.85 12.71 13.80
CA GLU A 71 -8.56 12.18 13.32
C GLU A 71 -8.22 12.71 11.92
N LEU A 72 -9.17 12.64 10.98
CA LEU A 72 -8.94 13.08 9.61
C LEU A 72 -8.77 14.59 9.48
N ALA A 73 -9.35 15.38 10.38
CA ALA A 73 -9.17 16.83 10.40
C ALA A 73 -7.72 17.26 10.71
N THR A 74 -6.89 16.36 11.24
CA THR A 74 -5.48 16.64 11.53
C THR A 74 -4.56 16.59 10.31
N PHE A 75 -5.05 16.07 9.19
CA PHE A 75 -4.25 15.90 7.97
C PHE A 75 -4.45 17.09 7.02
N GLU A 76 -3.37 17.51 6.40
CA GLU A 76 -3.43 18.43 5.28
C GLU A 76 -4.16 17.79 4.10
N GLN A 77 -4.94 18.59 3.38
CA GLN A 77 -5.60 18.14 2.18
C GLN A 77 -4.57 18.01 1.05
N ILE A 78 -4.57 16.87 0.40
CA ILE A 78 -3.82 16.65 -0.83
C ILE A 78 -4.78 16.41 -2.00
N GLU A 79 -4.39 16.84 -3.18
CA GLU A 79 -5.11 16.55 -4.40
C GLU A 79 -4.70 15.17 -4.92
N TYR A 80 -5.63 14.21 -4.83
CA TYR A 80 -5.36 12.85 -5.27
C TYR A 80 -5.45 12.75 -6.79
N PRO A 81 -4.43 12.15 -7.45
CA PRO A 81 -4.49 11.89 -8.88
C PRO A 81 -5.55 10.84 -9.21
N GLN A 82 -6.12 10.93 -10.41
CA GLN A 82 -7.21 10.06 -10.85
C GLN A 82 -6.88 8.56 -10.76
N TYR A 83 -5.61 8.19 -10.94
CA TYR A 83 -5.21 6.79 -10.83
C TYR A 83 -5.36 6.25 -9.41
N TYR A 84 -5.21 7.09 -8.38
CA TYR A 84 -5.33 6.70 -6.98
C TYR A 84 -6.78 6.55 -6.52
N LEU A 85 -7.72 7.23 -7.17
CA LEU A 85 -9.14 7.23 -6.83
C LEU A 85 -9.89 5.99 -7.37
N GLN A 86 -9.21 4.88 -7.59
CA GLN A 86 -9.79 3.64 -8.07
C GLN A 86 -10.27 2.76 -6.92
N PRO A 87 -11.31 1.93 -7.13
CA PRO A 87 -11.74 0.94 -6.14
C PRO A 87 -10.82 -0.28 -6.14
N PHE A 88 -9.54 -0.08 -5.82
CA PHE A 88 -8.55 -1.14 -5.76
C PHE A 88 -9.05 -2.35 -4.96
N HIS A 89 -8.72 -3.54 -5.41
CA HIS A 89 -9.13 -4.82 -4.80
C HIS A 89 -10.65 -4.97 -4.64
N SER A 90 -11.44 -4.23 -5.42
CA SER A 90 -12.89 -4.14 -5.25
C SER A 90 -13.32 -3.62 -3.86
N VAL A 91 -12.45 -2.91 -3.17
CA VAL A 91 -12.76 -2.30 -1.87
C VAL A 91 -13.55 -1.02 -2.09
N LEU A 92 -14.65 -0.88 -1.37
CA LEU A 92 -15.47 0.32 -1.40
C LEU A 92 -14.67 1.54 -0.94
N GLY A 93 -14.56 2.54 -1.83
CA GLY A 93 -13.76 3.72 -1.57
C GLY A 93 -12.27 3.56 -1.83
N GLY A 94 -11.84 2.41 -2.33
CA GLY A 94 -10.43 2.12 -2.53
C GLY A 94 -9.65 2.34 -1.22
N TRP A 95 -8.48 2.92 -1.33
CA TRP A 95 -7.63 3.18 -0.17
C TRP A 95 -8.10 4.35 0.71
N LEU A 96 -9.03 5.20 0.21
CA LEU A 96 -9.57 6.34 0.94
C LEU A 96 -10.85 5.98 1.72
N SER A 97 -10.80 4.90 2.50
CA SER A 97 -11.93 4.49 3.32
C SER A 97 -11.48 3.88 4.66
N GLU A 98 -12.30 4.06 5.68
CA GLU A 98 -12.08 3.42 6.99
C GLU A 98 -12.11 1.90 6.89
N ILE A 99 -12.96 1.37 6.02
CA ILE A 99 -13.13 -0.07 5.79
C ILE A 99 -11.83 -0.67 5.26
N ALA A 100 -11.22 -0.04 4.25
CA ALA A 100 -9.94 -0.47 3.71
C ALA A 100 -8.87 -0.47 4.80
N ALA A 101 -8.81 0.59 5.60
CA ALA A 101 -7.79 0.74 6.63
C ALA A 101 -7.94 -0.27 7.78
N VAL A 102 -9.15 -0.41 8.33
CA VAL A 102 -9.43 -1.34 9.45
C VAL A 102 -9.24 -2.79 9.02
N GLY A 103 -9.67 -3.13 7.81
CA GLY A 103 -9.56 -4.49 7.28
C GLY A 103 -8.20 -4.85 6.67
N ASN A 104 -7.31 -3.89 6.47
CA ASN A 104 -6.08 -4.08 5.70
C ASN A 104 -5.21 -5.23 6.22
N ARG A 105 -4.93 -5.27 7.53
CA ARG A 105 -4.09 -6.31 8.13
C ARG A 105 -4.64 -7.70 7.90
N VAL A 106 -5.92 -7.91 8.19
CA VAL A 106 -6.58 -9.21 8.03
C VAL A 106 -6.60 -9.63 6.57
N ALA A 107 -6.87 -8.69 5.65
CA ALA A 107 -6.85 -8.96 4.23
C ALA A 107 -5.45 -9.35 3.74
N MET A 108 -4.42 -8.62 4.16
CA MET A 108 -3.03 -8.90 3.77
C MET A 108 -2.51 -10.21 4.36
N GLU A 109 -2.83 -10.51 5.62
CA GLU A 109 -2.49 -11.80 6.25
C GLU A 109 -3.16 -12.96 5.49
N ALA A 110 -4.44 -12.83 5.16
CA ALA A 110 -5.14 -13.87 4.42
C ALA A 110 -4.57 -14.08 3.02
N VAL A 111 -4.23 -13.02 2.29
CA VAL A 111 -3.61 -13.09 0.96
C VAL A 111 -2.24 -13.77 1.06
N LEU A 112 -1.42 -13.38 2.00
CA LEU A 112 -0.08 -13.93 2.19
C LEU A 112 -0.10 -15.35 2.74
N GLU A 113 -0.97 -15.67 3.69
CA GLU A 113 -1.11 -17.03 4.24
C GLU A 113 -1.66 -18.02 3.19
N ASN A 114 -2.72 -17.66 2.48
CA ASN A 114 -3.32 -18.55 1.49
C ASN A 114 -2.47 -18.73 0.23
N ALA A 115 -1.67 -17.72 -0.12
CA ALA A 115 -0.81 -17.80 -1.28
C ALA A 115 0.51 -18.55 -1.01
N HIS A 116 0.96 -18.65 0.25
CA HIS A 116 2.38 -18.88 0.50
C HIS A 116 2.72 -19.91 1.59
N GLU A 117 1.74 -20.47 2.27
CA GLU A 117 1.98 -21.40 3.41
C GLU A 117 2.87 -20.78 4.52
N ARG A 118 3.12 -19.46 4.48
CA ARG A 118 3.93 -18.70 5.44
C ARG A 118 3.10 -17.59 6.06
N LYS A 119 3.38 -17.28 7.31
CA LYS A 119 2.79 -16.11 7.97
C LYS A 119 3.39 -14.82 7.39
N SER A 120 2.57 -13.84 7.09
CA SER A 120 2.98 -12.54 6.53
C SER A 120 4.07 -11.83 7.37
N LEU A 121 4.03 -12.00 8.69
CA LEU A 121 5.04 -11.43 9.60
C LEU A 121 6.46 -11.94 9.30
N GLY A 122 6.61 -13.22 8.90
CA GLY A 122 7.92 -13.75 8.53
C GLY A 122 8.51 -13.15 7.27
N VAL A 123 7.67 -12.83 6.28
CA VAL A 123 8.11 -12.20 5.03
C VAL A 123 8.60 -10.77 5.30
N ARG A 124 7.90 -10.00 6.11
CA ARG A 124 8.29 -8.63 6.46
C ARG A 124 9.60 -8.58 7.24
N GLU A 125 9.81 -9.52 8.14
CA GLU A 125 11.06 -9.64 8.88
C GLU A 125 12.22 -10.02 7.96
N GLU A 126 12.02 -10.92 6.99
CA GLU A 126 13.02 -11.25 5.97
C GLU A 126 13.36 -10.04 5.09
N ILE A 127 12.37 -9.24 4.69
CA ILE A 127 12.60 -7.98 3.96
C ILE A 127 13.39 -6.99 4.82
N ALA A 128 13.04 -6.83 6.09
CA ALA A 128 13.71 -5.90 7.00
C ALA A 128 15.21 -6.21 7.17
N GLN A 129 15.63 -7.47 7.03
CA GLN A 129 17.03 -7.89 7.09
C GLN A 129 17.85 -7.51 5.85
N LEU A 130 17.21 -7.04 4.78
CA LEU A 130 17.92 -6.58 3.58
C LEU A 130 18.54 -5.19 3.75
N PHE A 131 18.08 -4.43 4.73
CA PHE A 131 18.53 -3.06 4.96
C PHE A 131 19.88 -3.02 5.70
N PRO A 132 20.78 -2.08 5.34
CA PRO A 132 22.07 -1.93 6.01
C PRO A 132 21.92 -1.54 7.49
N GLU A 133 22.69 -2.16 8.38
CA GLU A 133 22.65 -1.88 9.82
C GLU A 133 23.06 -0.43 10.19
N ASP A 134 23.80 0.21 9.31
CA ASP A 134 24.26 1.59 9.44
C ASP A 134 23.32 2.61 8.79
N ALA A 135 22.26 2.21 8.11
CA ALA A 135 21.24 3.11 7.59
C ALA A 135 20.58 3.89 8.75
N ARG A 136 20.31 5.18 8.53
CA ARG A 136 19.75 6.09 9.54
C ARG A 136 18.42 6.69 9.11
N GLN A 137 18.24 6.98 7.82
CA GLN A 137 17.03 7.54 7.27
C GLN A 137 16.45 6.54 6.27
N ILE A 138 15.36 5.89 6.65
CA ILE A 138 14.69 4.87 5.83
C ILE A 138 13.26 5.32 5.59
N LEU A 139 12.81 5.25 4.34
CA LEU A 139 11.42 5.49 3.96
C LEU A 139 10.75 4.18 3.57
N ASP A 140 9.51 4.02 3.98
CA ASP A 140 8.60 2.98 3.50
C ASP A 140 7.48 3.66 2.71
N TRP A 141 7.49 3.52 1.39
CA TRP A 141 6.59 4.20 0.46
C TRP A 141 5.36 3.36 0.14
N GLY A 142 4.19 4.00 0.21
CA GLY A 142 2.92 3.27 0.13
C GLY A 142 2.73 2.35 1.33
N ALA A 143 3.10 2.85 2.51
CA ALA A 143 3.25 2.04 3.71
C ALA A 143 1.94 1.37 4.20
N GLY A 144 0.78 1.79 3.69
CA GLY A 144 -0.50 1.33 4.18
C GLY A 144 -0.63 1.55 5.68
N ILE A 145 -0.96 0.50 6.43
CA ILE A 145 -0.99 0.55 7.90
C ILE A 145 0.40 0.39 8.56
N GLY A 146 1.49 0.39 7.77
CA GLY A 146 2.87 0.48 8.25
C GLY A 146 3.46 -0.80 8.82
N ASP A 147 2.95 -1.96 8.47
CA ASP A 147 3.47 -3.23 9.00
C ASP A 147 4.93 -3.49 8.55
N ASP A 148 5.28 -3.14 7.30
CA ASP A 148 6.66 -3.25 6.80
C ASP A 148 7.57 -2.22 7.46
N ALA A 149 7.15 -0.95 7.54
CA ALA A 149 7.87 0.09 8.27
C ALA A 149 8.14 -0.30 9.71
N ALA A 150 7.16 -0.92 10.36
CA ALA A 150 7.26 -1.42 11.73
C ALA A 150 8.28 -2.55 11.88
N ALA A 151 8.31 -3.49 10.93
CA ALA A 151 9.30 -4.57 10.89
C ALA A 151 10.72 -4.02 10.71
N ILE A 152 10.91 -3.08 9.78
CA ILE A 152 12.18 -2.40 9.55
C ILE A 152 12.62 -1.62 10.79
N ALA A 153 11.71 -0.86 11.42
CA ALA A 153 12.01 -0.07 12.61
C ALA A 153 12.44 -0.93 13.81
N ARG A 154 11.83 -2.10 13.99
CA ARG A 154 12.24 -3.06 15.03
C ARG A 154 13.61 -3.68 14.72
N CYS A 155 13.85 -4.00 13.46
CA CYS A 155 15.13 -4.57 13.02
C CYS A 155 16.29 -3.57 13.16
N LEU A 156 16.01 -2.28 12.91
CA LEU A 156 17.01 -1.21 12.87
C LEU A 156 16.71 -0.11 13.92
N PRO A 157 16.93 -0.37 15.21
CA PRO A 157 16.51 0.55 16.28
C PRO A 157 17.27 1.89 16.29
N LYS A 158 18.36 2.01 15.54
CA LYS A 158 19.16 3.25 15.39
C LYS A 158 18.71 4.09 14.19
N ALA A 159 17.89 3.54 13.29
CA ALA A 159 17.33 4.25 12.15
C ALA A 159 16.06 4.99 12.54
N THR A 160 15.78 6.09 11.86
CA THR A 160 14.44 6.66 11.78
C THR A 160 13.77 6.05 10.55
N VAL A 161 12.66 5.36 10.75
CA VAL A 161 11.86 4.82 9.66
C VAL A 161 10.61 5.67 9.50
N THR A 162 10.38 6.18 8.30
CA THR A 162 9.20 6.98 7.99
C THR A 162 8.27 6.19 7.08
N ALA A 163 7.12 5.81 7.60
CA ALA A 163 6.00 5.29 6.85
C ALA A 163 5.33 6.45 6.08
N TRP A 164 5.50 6.46 4.76
CA TRP A 164 4.94 7.48 3.88
C TRP A 164 3.72 6.90 3.17
N GLU A 165 2.56 7.50 3.43
CA GLU A 165 1.29 6.95 2.98
C GLU A 165 0.35 8.07 2.51
N ALA A 166 -0.33 7.84 1.40
CA ALA A 166 -1.27 8.79 0.82
C ALA A 166 -2.66 8.74 1.51
N SER A 167 -3.04 7.59 2.08
CA SER A 167 -4.32 7.46 2.78
C SER A 167 -4.22 7.89 4.24
N PRO A 168 -4.91 8.95 4.66
CA PRO A 168 -4.98 9.33 6.06
C PRO A 168 -5.68 8.25 6.91
N PHE A 169 -6.60 7.48 6.33
CA PHE A 169 -7.28 6.36 7.01
C PHE A 169 -6.27 5.28 7.41
N MET A 170 -5.39 4.90 6.49
CA MET A 170 -4.32 3.93 6.75
C MET A 170 -3.39 4.42 7.86
N ILE A 171 -3.01 5.70 7.83
CA ILE A 171 -2.14 6.30 8.84
C ILE A 171 -2.79 6.27 10.24
N VAL A 172 -4.09 6.61 10.33
CA VAL A 172 -4.81 6.56 11.61
C VAL A 172 -4.78 5.17 12.23
N VAL A 173 -5.08 4.15 11.44
CA VAL A 173 -5.04 2.74 11.88
C VAL A 173 -3.60 2.31 12.21
N GLY A 174 -2.65 2.63 11.34
CA GLY A 174 -1.24 2.29 11.52
C GLY A 174 -0.64 2.89 12.81
N ARG A 175 -0.94 4.15 13.11
CA ARG A 175 -0.52 4.80 14.37
C ARG A 175 -1.04 4.07 15.60
N ARG A 176 -2.23 3.49 15.55
CA ARG A 176 -2.79 2.70 16.65
C ARG A 176 -2.08 1.37 16.83
N TYR A 177 -1.80 0.66 15.73
CA TYR A 177 -1.11 -0.61 15.77
C TYR A 177 0.35 -0.50 16.22
N HIS A 178 1.02 0.58 15.84
CA HIS A 178 2.48 0.73 15.99
C HIS A 178 2.89 1.83 16.96
N LYS A 179 2.00 2.27 17.84
CA LYS A 179 2.22 3.34 18.81
C LYS A 179 3.45 3.14 19.72
N GLU A 180 3.83 1.89 19.95
CA GLU A 180 4.93 1.54 20.85
C GLU A 180 6.30 1.52 20.15
N ILE A 181 6.38 1.84 18.84
CA ILE A 181 7.64 1.81 18.09
C ILE A 181 8.25 3.22 18.09
N PRO A 182 9.32 3.49 18.86
CA PRO A 182 9.77 4.84 19.13
C PRO A 182 10.48 5.51 17.94
N ASN A 183 11.01 4.73 17.02
CA ASN A 183 11.74 5.20 15.83
C ASN A 183 10.92 5.13 14.53
N LEU A 184 9.62 4.84 14.61
CA LEU A 184 8.69 4.91 13.49
C LEU A 184 8.05 6.31 13.43
N ARG A 185 8.03 6.89 12.24
CA ARG A 185 7.38 8.17 11.95
C ARG A 185 6.36 7.99 10.84
N TRP A 186 5.41 8.92 10.74
CA TRP A 186 4.38 8.89 9.72
C TRP A 186 4.39 10.19 8.92
N LYS A 187 4.32 10.05 7.60
CA LYS A 187 4.18 11.17 6.68
C LYS A 187 2.98 10.93 5.77
N HIS A 188 2.03 11.87 5.77
CA HIS A 188 0.93 11.91 4.82
C HIS A 188 1.38 12.59 3.54
N GLY A 189 1.16 11.97 2.39
CA GLY A 189 1.50 12.54 1.08
C GLY A 189 1.69 11.51 -0.02
N LEU A 190 1.75 12.01 -1.24
CA LEU A 190 2.07 11.24 -2.44
C LEU A 190 3.59 11.08 -2.56
N VAL A 191 4.03 9.95 -3.11
CA VAL A 191 5.46 9.62 -3.25
C VAL A 191 6.06 10.05 -4.59
N GLU A 192 5.24 10.51 -5.51
CA GLU A 192 5.67 11.02 -6.82
C GLU A 192 6.45 12.34 -6.72
N LYS A 193 6.26 13.07 -5.62
CA LYS A 193 6.96 14.31 -5.34
C LYS A 193 7.02 14.53 -3.84
N THR A 194 8.11 14.11 -3.21
CA THR A 194 8.24 14.14 -1.75
C THR A 194 8.68 15.48 -1.19
N GLU A 195 9.24 16.36 -2.01
CA GLU A 195 9.88 17.62 -1.61
C GLU A 195 11.09 17.43 -0.67
N LEU A 196 11.56 16.20 -0.49
CA LEU A 196 12.80 15.93 0.23
C LEU A 196 14.01 16.41 -0.59
N PRO A 197 15.12 16.80 0.08
CA PRO A 197 16.35 17.14 -0.61
C PRO A 197 16.92 15.96 -1.41
N ASP A 198 17.65 16.26 -2.47
CA ASP A 198 18.42 15.25 -3.20
C ASP A 198 19.41 14.56 -2.26
N ASN A 199 19.65 13.27 -2.45
CA ASN A 199 20.65 12.50 -1.73
C ASN A 199 20.51 12.59 -0.18
N SER A 200 19.29 12.56 0.34
CA SER A 200 18.99 12.77 1.75
C SER A 200 18.52 11.52 2.50
N VAL A 201 18.39 10.38 1.81
CA VAL A 201 17.83 9.14 2.35
C VAL A 201 18.78 7.97 2.09
N ASP A 202 18.97 7.11 3.09
CA ASP A 202 19.88 5.97 2.98
C ASP A 202 19.24 4.76 2.31
N ALA A 203 17.94 4.55 2.53
CA ALA A 203 17.23 3.45 1.93
C ALA A 203 15.73 3.72 1.78
N ILE A 204 15.12 3.07 0.77
CA ILE A 204 13.69 3.12 0.52
C ILE A 204 13.16 1.70 0.37
N ASN A 205 12.06 1.41 1.05
CA ASN A 205 11.21 0.25 0.85
C ASN A 205 9.99 0.59 0.03
N MET A 206 9.57 -0.30 -0.85
CA MET A 206 8.27 -0.28 -1.53
C MET A 206 7.72 -1.70 -1.54
N THR A 207 6.61 -1.92 -0.86
CA THR A 207 5.96 -3.24 -0.84
C THR A 207 4.54 -3.13 -1.38
N TYR A 208 4.23 -3.87 -2.45
CA TYR A 208 2.93 -3.91 -3.10
C TYR A 208 2.39 -2.53 -3.53
N LEU A 209 3.28 -1.66 -4.02
CA LEU A 209 2.94 -0.32 -4.48
C LEU A 209 2.87 -0.23 -6.01
N LEU A 210 3.88 -0.77 -6.70
CA LEU A 210 4.05 -0.47 -8.12
C LEU A 210 2.97 -1.11 -9.01
N HIS A 211 2.43 -2.26 -8.63
CA HIS A 211 1.35 -2.89 -9.41
C HIS A 211 0.05 -2.08 -9.40
N GLU A 212 -0.12 -1.17 -8.46
CA GLU A 212 -1.28 -0.28 -8.34
C GLU A 212 -1.13 1.04 -9.11
N CYS A 213 0.00 1.25 -9.75
CA CYS A 213 0.29 2.46 -10.50
C CYS A 213 0.27 2.21 -12.01
N PRO A 214 -0.18 3.18 -12.83
CA PRO A 214 0.05 3.15 -14.28
C PRO A 214 1.55 3.28 -14.60
N ASP A 215 1.98 2.83 -15.78
CA ASP A 215 3.41 2.77 -16.13
C ASP A 215 4.10 4.13 -16.04
N GLU A 216 3.41 5.20 -16.42
CA GLU A 216 3.95 6.57 -16.34
C GLU A 216 4.22 6.98 -14.89
N VAL A 217 3.36 6.58 -13.96
CA VAL A 217 3.50 6.89 -12.53
C VAL A 217 4.62 6.06 -11.91
N LYS A 218 4.78 4.79 -12.31
CA LYS A 218 5.92 3.96 -11.88
C LYS A 218 7.26 4.65 -12.19
N GLN A 219 7.38 5.23 -13.40
CA GLN A 219 8.58 5.95 -13.81
C GLN A 219 8.82 7.21 -12.95
N ILE A 220 7.76 7.96 -12.64
CA ILE A 220 7.85 9.16 -11.79
C ILE A 220 8.28 8.76 -10.37
N ILE A 221 7.67 7.73 -9.79
CA ILE A 221 8.00 7.22 -8.46
C ILE A 221 9.48 6.78 -8.40
N LEU A 222 9.93 6.00 -9.37
CA LEU A 222 11.31 5.54 -9.39
C LEU A 222 12.32 6.67 -9.63
N ALA A 223 11.98 7.68 -10.43
CA ALA A 223 12.82 8.86 -10.62
C ALA A 223 12.94 9.68 -9.32
N GLU A 224 11.84 9.87 -8.60
CA GLU A 224 11.85 10.54 -7.30
C GLU A 224 12.64 9.75 -6.27
N CYS A 225 12.45 8.42 -6.23
CA CYS A 225 13.23 7.52 -5.40
C CYS A 225 14.73 7.68 -5.68
N TRP A 226 15.12 7.62 -6.96
CA TRP A 226 16.51 7.79 -7.37
C TRP A 226 17.06 9.17 -6.97
N ARG A 227 16.27 10.24 -7.11
CA ARG A 227 16.68 11.59 -6.76
C ARG A 227 17.04 11.73 -5.28
N ILE A 228 16.19 11.24 -4.38
CA ILE A 228 16.35 11.43 -2.93
C ILE A 228 17.30 10.44 -2.26
N LEU A 229 17.51 9.25 -2.84
CA LEU A 229 18.49 8.30 -2.31
C LEU A 229 19.89 8.89 -2.37
N SER A 230 20.67 8.69 -1.32
CA SER A 230 22.09 9.01 -1.28
C SER A 230 22.88 8.14 -2.28
N PRO A 231 24.01 8.59 -2.81
CA PRO A 231 24.94 7.70 -3.53
C PRO A 231 25.25 6.46 -2.68
N GLY A 232 25.18 5.28 -3.28
CA GLY A 232 25.26 4.01 -2.56
C GLY A 232 23.99 3.60 -1.81
N GLY A 233 22.96 4.44 -1.79
CA GLY A 233 21.68 4.18 -1.11
C GLY A 233 20.91 3.01 -1.70
N LEU A 234 20.11 2.36 -0.88
CA LEU A 234 19.43 1.09 -1.17
C LEU A 234 17.97 1.29 -1.51
N LEU A 235 17.52 0.68 -2.60
CA LEU A 235 16.11 0.49 -2.91
C LEU A 235 15.75 -0.98 -2.73
N VAL A 236 14.71 -1.26 -1.95
CA VAL A 236 14.09 -2.58 -1.83
C VAL A 236 12.67 -2.48 -2.39
N VAL A 237 12.37 -3.29 -3.40
CA VAL A 237 11.03 -3.40 -3.99
C VAL A 237 10.54 -4.81 -3.84
N THR A 238 9.42 -4.98 -3.18
CA THR A 238 8.68 -6.25 -3.09
C THR A 238 7.30 -6.06 -3.67
N ASP A 239 6.93 -6.93 -4.61
CA ASP A 239 5.64 -6.83 -5.26
C ASP A 239 5.15 -8.20 -5.73
N SER A 240 3.91 -8.27 -6.22
CA SER A 240 3.36 -9.47 -6.80
C SER A 240 4.12 -9.91 -8.04
N LEU A 241 4.30 -11.23 -8.19
CA LEU A 241 5.08 -11.79 -9.29
C LEU A 241 4.41 -11.46 -10.64
N PRO A 242 5.11 -10.77 -11.57
CA PRO A 242 4.58 -10.54 -12.90
C PRO A 242 4.24 -11.87 -13.59
N GLY A 243 3.08 -11.93 -14.24
CA GLY A 243 2.58 -13.15 -14.88
C GLY A 243 1.77 -14.07 -13.94
N ASP A 244 1.72 -13.83 -12.65
CA ASP A 244 0.85 -14.57 -11.74
C ASP A 244 -0.59 -14.08 -11.83
N LEU A 245 -1.37 -14.72 -12.67
CA LEU A 245 -2.79 -14.45 -12.83
C LEU A 245 -3.64 -14.87 -11.62
N TYR A 246 -3.11 -15.69 -10.72
CA TYR A 246 -3.86 -16.21 -9.57
C TYR A 246 -4.13 -15.12 -8.54
N SER A 247 -3.16 -14.28 -8.26
CA SER A 247 -3.25 -13.21 -7.27
C SER A 247 -4.33 -12.17 -7.59
N TYR A 248 -4.74 -12.08 -8.86
CA TYR A 248 -5.68 -11.05 -9.33
C TYR A 248 -7.06 -11.59 -9.72
N ARG A 249 -7.34 -12.86 -9.49
CA ARG A 249 -8.66 -13.41 -9.85
C ARG A 249 -9.75 -12.88 -8.92
N GLY A 250 -10.75 -12.23 -9.53
CA GLY A 250 -11.92 -11.75 -8.82
C GLY A 250 -11.77 -10.38 -8.16
N PHE A 251 -10.62 -9.70 -8.35
CA PHE A 251 -10.42 -8.33 -7.88
C PHE A 251 -10.41 -7.33 -9.04
N PHE A 252 -10.84 -6.13 -8.74
CA PHE A 252 -10.63 -5.00 -9.64
C PHE A 252 -9.22 -4.46 -9.44
N GLU A 253 -8.40 -4.64 -10.46
CA GLU A 253 -7.01 -4.19 -10.50
C GLU A 253 -6.80 -3.41 -11.80
N PRO A 254 -6.90 -2.09 -11.76
CA PRO A 254 -6.97 -1.26 -12.95
C PRO A 254 -5.70 -1.32 -13.81
N TYR A 255 -4.54 -1.58 -13.20
CA TYR A 255 -3.23 -1.59 -13.88
C TYR A 255 -2.62 -2.98 -14.04
N LYS A 256 -3.39 -4.02 -13.73
CA LYS A 256 -2.98 -5.42 -13.82
C LYS A 256 -2.38 -5.81 -15.17
N GLU A 257 -3.02 -5.42 -16.26
CA GLU A 257 -2.57 -5.75 -17.60
C GLU A 257 -1.18 -5.16 -17.95
N GLN A 258 -0.86 -4.00 -17.39
CA GLN A 258 0.45 -3.38 -17.49
C GLN A 258 1.46 -4.15 -16.63
N TRP A 259 1.09 -4.39 -15.36
CA TRP A 259 1.94 -5.08 -14.40
C TRP A 259 2.35 -6.49 -14.83
N LEU A 260 1.44 -7.27 -15.41
CA LEU A 260 1.73 -8.63 -15.88
C LEU A 260 2.82 -8.69 -16.97
N LYS A 261 3.12 -7.58 -17.63
CA LYS A 261 4.14 -7.46 -18.69
C LYS A 261 5.47 -6.90 -18.20
N ILE A 262 5.53 -6.47 -16.94
CA ILE A 262 6.73 -5.86 -16.37
C ILE A 262 7.85 -6.90 -16.24
N ASN A 263 9.05 -6.47 -16.62
CA ASN A 263 10.30 -7.11 -16.20
C ASN A 263 10.91 -6.28 -15.07
N PRO A 264 10.92 -6.79 -13.81
CA PRO A 264 11.40 -6.03 -12.66
C PRO A 264 12.85 -5.57 -12.78
N ASP A 265 13.72 -6.41 -13.34
CA ASP A 265 15.14 -6.09 -13.48
C ASP A 265 15.35 -4.98 -14.52
N GLN A 266 14.59 -5.04 -15.61
CA GLN A 266 14.61 -3.99 -16.62
C GLN A 266 14.08 -2.68 -16.06
N LEU A 267 12.94 -2.70 -15.36
CA LEU A 267 12.32 -1.53 -14.74
C LEU A 267 13.30 -0.78 -13.84
N LEU A 268 14.00 -1.49 -12.95
CA LEU A 268 14.94 -0.88 -12.03
C LEU A 268 16.24 -0.44 -12.73
N THR A 269 16.71 -1.20 -13.72
CA THR A 269 17.90 -0.83 -14.49
C THR A 269 17.67 0.45 -15.30
N GLU A 270 16.51 0.58 -15.95
CA GLU A 270 16.12 1.78 -16.68
C GLU A 270 15.96 3.00 -15.77
N ALA A 271 15.56 2.80 -14.52
CA ALA A 271 15.53 3.84 -13.49
C ALA A 271 16.92 4.21 -12.94
N GLY A 272 18.00 3.55 -13.39
CA GLY A 272 19.38 3.87 -13.03
C GLY A 272 19.96 3.07 -11.86
N PHE A 273 19.24 2.09 -11.30
CA PHE A 273 19.73 1.23 -10.23
C PHE A 273 20.68 0.17 -10.76
N ILE A 274 21.72 -0.11 -9.98
CA ILE A 274 22.77 -1.09 -10.28
C ILE A 274 22.86 -2.16 -9.18
N LYS A 275 23.72 -3.18 -9.40
CA LYS A 275 23.97 -4.27 -8.46
C LYS A 275 22.68 -4.98 -8.03
N LEU A 276 21.77 -5.18 -8.96
CA LEU A 276 20.48 -5.79 -8.67
C LEU A 276 20.65 -7.20 -8.05
N LYS A 277 19.94 -7.45 -6.95
CA LYS A 277 19.82 -8.76 -6.32
C LYS A 277 18.36 -9.18 -6.27
N ALA A 278 18.12 -10.46 -6.56
CA ALA A 278 16.80 -11.06 -6.60
C ALA A 278 16.57 -11.95 -5.38
N TYR A 279 15.42 -11.80 -4.74
CA TYR A 279 14.96 -12.65 -3.65
C TYR A 279 13.51 -13.06 -3.90
N GLN A 280 13.11 -14.17 -3.30
CA GLN A 280 11.73 -14.63 -3.29
C GLN A 280 11.40 -15.17 -1.90
N PHE A 281 10.73 -14.36 -1.11
CA PHE A 281 10.35 -14.71 0.26
C PHE A 281 8.99 -15.42 0.34
N ALA A 282 8.17 -15.26 -0.68
CA ALA A 282 6.87 -15.90 -0.79
C ALA A 282 6.58 -16.33 -2.24
N TYR A 283 5.67 -17.29 -2.44
CA TYR A 283 5.46 -17.96 -3.74
C TYR A 283 5.07 -17.01 -4.87
N SER A 284 4.16 -16.06 -4.63
CA SER A 284 3.67 -15.12 -5.65
C SER A 284 4.25 -13.71 -5.52
N THR A 285 5.35 -13.57 -4.77
CA THR A 285 6.06 -12.30 -4.65
C THR A 285 7.44 -12.38 -5.28
N TRP A 286 7.91 -11.25 -5.76
CA TRP A 286 9.32 -11.06 -6.04
C TRP A 286 9.86 -9.91 -5.21
N THR A 287 11.12 -9.98 -4.85
CA THR A 287 11.83 -8.87 -4.22
C THR A 287 13.09 -8.57 -5.01
N ARG A 288 13.33 -7.28 -5.26
CA ARG A 288 14.56 -6.77 -5.85
C ARG A 288 15.19 -5.74 -4.93
N VAL A 289 16.48 -5.86 -4.83
CA VAL A 289 17.31 -4.86 -4.16
C VAL A 289 18.19 -4.23 -5.22
N GLY A 290 18.15 -2.92 -5.31
CA GLY A 290 19.00 -2.12 -6.19
C GLY A 290 19.77 -1.08 -5.42
N VAL A 291 20.91 -0.64 -5.97
CA VAL A 291 21.76 0.38 -5.36
C VAL A 291 21.86 1.57 -6.30
N LYS A 292 21.70 2.79 -5.77
CA LYS A 292 22.03 4.00 -6.50
C LYS A 292 23.54 4.06 -6.70
N PRO A 293 24.07 4.33 -7.91
CA PRO A 293 25.52 4.55 -8.12
C PRO A 293 26.11 5.60 -7.22
N GLU A 294 27.43 5.47 -6.93
CA GLU A 294 28.20 6.48 -6.21
C GLU A 294 28.46 7.73 -7.05
#